data_b4f35edb71aaf9f1b57926f492581e66
#
_entry.id   b4f35edb71aaf9f1b57926f492581e66
#
_cell.length_a   1.000
_cell.length_b   1.000
_cell.length_c   1.000
_cell.angle_alpha   90.00
_cell.angle_beta   90.00
_cell.angle_gamma   90.00
#
_symmetry.space_group_name_H-M   'P 1'
#
loop_
_entity.id
_entity.type
_entity.pdbx_description
1 polymer ?
#
loop_
_entity_poly.entity_id
_entity_poly.type
_entity_poly.pdbx_seq_one_letter_code
_entity_poly.pdbx_strand_id
1 'polypeptide(L)'
;MNKVILMGRLTRDPELRYSNKGEEQTAICNYTLAVDRRQRNQDGSTPADFIPCTAFGKAAEFAEKYFAQGLRVLVTGRIQTGSYTNRDVVKVYTTTVIIEEQEFADSKK
;
A
#
# COMPACT_ATOMS: atom_id res chain seq x y z
N MET A 1 -13.91 5.08 14.68
CA MET A 1 -12.56 5.49 14.23
C MET A 1 -11.99 4.42 13.30
N ASN A 2 -11.39 4.82 12.21
CA ASN A 2 -10.77 3.91 11.24
C ASN A 2 -9.35 4.40 11.00
N LYS A 3 -8.40 3.81 11.68
CA LYS A 3 -7.00 4.24 11.67
C LYS A 3 -6.08 3.03 11.64
N VAL A 4 -5.12 3.04 10.74
CA VAL A 4 -4.15 1.96 10.59
C VAL A 4 -2.76 2.57 10.56
N ILE A 5 -1.84 1.94 11.28
CA ILE A 5 -0.42 2.31 11.27
C ILE A 5 0.36 1.04 10.95
N LEU A 6 1.11 1.06 9.85
CA LEU A 6 1.85 -0.11 9.39
C LEU A 6 3.29 0.25 9.06
N MET A 7 4.19 -0.67 9.38
CA MET A 7 5.57 -0.59 8.93
C MET A 7 5.89 -1.87 8.17
N GLY A 8 6.36 -1.73 6.94
CA GLY A 8 6.67 -2.88 6.12
C GLY A 8 7.54 -2.51 4.93
N ARG A 9 7.88 -3.51 4.14
CA ARG A 9 8.71 -3.32 2.95
C ARG A 9 7.86 -3.45 1.70
N LEU A 10 8.14 -2.61 0.70
CA LEU A 10 7.47 -2.74 -0.58
C LEU A 10 7.85 -4.06 -1.24
N THR A 11 6.86 -4.77 -1.74
CA THR A 11 7.08 -6.06 -2.40
C THR A 11 7.55 -5.89 -3.83
N ARG A 12 7.29 -4.73 -4.42
CA ARG A 12 7.73 -4.34 -5.76
C ARG A 12 7.69 -2.83 -5.86
N ASP A 13 8.18 -2.28 -6.98
CA ASP A 13 8.14 -0.85 -7.20
C ASP A 13 6.69 -0.34 -7.24
N PRO A 14 6.43 0.86 -6.71
CA PRO A 14 5.07 1.41 -6.75
C PRO A 14 4.63 1.70 -8.18
N GLU A 15 3.34 1.52 -8.43
CA GLU A 15 2.73 1.78 -9.73
C GLU A 15 1.94 3.08 -9.69
N LEU A 16 2.35 4.03 -10.49
CA LEU A 16 1.68 5.34 -10.60
C LEU A 16 0.78 5.37 -11.81
N ARG A 17 -0.41 5.89 -11.63
CA ARG A 17 -1.33 6.17 -12.72
C ARG A 17 -2.07 7.45 -12.43
N TYR A 18 -2.69 8.02 -13.44
CA TYR A 18 -3.47 9.23 -13.31
C TYR A 18 -4.91 8.94 -13.65
N SER A 19 -5.81 9.43 -12.81
CA SER A 19 -7.24 9.36 -13.06
C SER A 19 -7.70 10.70 -13.60
N ASN A 20 -8.32 10.67 -14.76
CA ASN A 20 -8.87 11.87 -15.38
C ASN A 20 -10.38 11.93 -15.16
N LYS A 21 -10.83 12.93 -14.42
CA LYS A 21 -12.26 13.23 -14.28
C LYS A 21 -12.47 14.66 -14.68
N GLY A 22 -13.02 14.85 -15.88
CA GLY A 22 -13.17 16.19 -16.41
C GLY A 22 -11.83 16.85 -16.66
N GLU A 23 -11.64 18.05 -16.10
CA GLU A 23 -10.39 18.80 -16.25
C GLU A 23 -9.37 18.47 -15.16
N GLU A 24 -9.78 17.70 -14.14
CA GLU A 24 -8.88 17.38 -13.03
C GLU A 24 -8.19 16.03 -13.25
N GLN A 25 -6.91 16.03 -12.99
CA GLN A 25 -6.08 14.84 -13.06
C GLN A 25 -5.55 14.55 -11.68
N THR A 26 -5.86 13.35 -11.16
CA THR A 26 -5.41 12.93 -9.83
C THR A 26 -4.40 11.80 -9.95
N ALA A 27 -3.25 11.97 -9.33
CA ALA A 27 -2.25 10.92 -9.26
C ALA A 27 -2.69 9.85 -8.28
N ILE A 28 -2.56 8.59 -8.68
CA ILE A 28 -2.89 7.42 -7.85
C ILE A 28 -1.71 6.47 -7.89
N CYS A 29 -1.19 6.14 -6.72
CA CYS A 29 -0.06 5.22 -6.62
C CYS A 29 -0.45 4.02 -5.78
N ASN A 30 -0.25 2.82 -6.32
CA ASN A 30 -0.53 1.57 -5.64
C ASN A 30 0.77 0.86 -5.31
N TYR A 31 0.89 0.36 -4.09
CA TYR A 31 1.98 -0.50 -3.70
C TYR A 31 1.51 -1.48 -2.63
N THR A 32 2.23 -2.56 -2.48
CA THR A 32 1.91 -3.59 -1.48
C THR A 32 3.04 -3.67 -0.46
N LEU A 33 2.68 -3.65 0.80
CA LEU A 33 3.63 -3.78 1.90
C LEU A 33 3.62 -5.19 2.46
N ALA A 34 4.79 -5.74 2.68
CA ALA A 34 4.96 -6.96 3.44
C ALA A 34 5.20 -6.56 4.89
N VAL A 35 4.22 -6.84 5.74
CA VAL A 35 4.26 -6.48 7.16
C VAL A 35 4.50 -7.75 7.96
N ASP A 36 5.62 -7.82 8.66
CA ASP A 36 5.97 -9.00 9.42
C ASP A 36 5.02 -9.20 10.60
N ARG A 37 4.61 -10.44 10.81
CA ARG A 37 3.87 -10.81 12.01
C ARG A 37 4.84 -10.94 13.17
N ARG A 38 4.33 -10.77 14.38
CA ARG A 38 5.15 -10.88 15.60
C ARG A 38 5.61 -12.30 15.87
N GLN A 39 4.86 -13.30 15.43
CA GLN A 39 5.18 -14.70 15.65
C GLN A 39 6.11 -15.21 14.56
N ARG A 40 7.06 -16.06 14.96
CA ARG A 40 7.93 -16.78 14.04
C ARG A 40 7.41 -18.19 13.82
N ASN A 41 7.60 -18.69 12.61
CA ASN A 41 7.32 -20.09 12.33
C ASN A 41 8.37 -20.99 13.00
N GLN A 42 8.04 -22.28 13.16
CA GLN A 42 8.95 -23.22 13.79
C GLN A 42 10.27 -23.39 13.03
N ASP A 43 10.26 -23.13 11.73
CA ASP A 43 11.44 -23.21 10.88
C ASP A 43 12.32 -21.96 10.94
N GLY A 44 11.96 -20.99 11.77
CA GLY A 44 12.71 -19.75 11.92
C GLY A 44 12.28 -18.62 10.98
N SER A 45 11.40 -18.90 10.01
CA SER A 45 10.91 -17.87 9.11
C SER A 45 9.87 -17.00 9.81
N THR A 46 9.73 -15.76 9.35
CA THR A 46 8.73 -14.83 9.86
C THR A 46 7.61 -14.71 8.84
N PRO A 47 6.39 -15.09 9.20
CA PRO A 47 5.26 -14.89 8.28
C PRO A 47 4.97 -13.42 8.12
N ALA A 48 4.48 -13.04 6.96
CA ALA A 48 4.15 -11.65 6.65
C ALA A 48 2.74 -11.56 6.10
N ASP A 49 2.12 -10.41 6.37
CA ASP A 49 0.86 -10.05 5.75
C ASP A 49 1.15 -9.09 4.60
N PHE A 50 0.53 -9.34 3.45
CA PHE A 50 0.70 -8.51 2.27
C PHE A 50 -0.48 -7.55 2.19
N ILE A 51 -0.21 -6.28 2.39
CA ILE A 51 -1.26 -5.26 2.55
C ILE A 51 -1.23 -4.32 1.35
N PRO A 52 -2.29 -4.31 0.52
CA PRO A 52 -2.36 -3.35 -0.58
C PRO A 52 -2.62 -1.94 -0.05
N CYS A 53 -1.87 -0.99 -0.59
CA CYS A 53 -1.96 0.42 -0.18
C CYS A 53 -2.19 1.29 -1.41
N THR A 54 -2.98 2.34 -1.25
CA THR A 54 -3.24 3.31 -2.30
C THR A 54 -3.01 4.72 -1.77
N ALA A 55 -2.17 5.47 -2.46
CA ALA A 55 -1.91 6.88 -2.16
C ALA A 55 -2.46 7.76 -3.28
N PHE A 56 -2.91 8.95 -2.93
CA PHE A 56 -3.50 9.89 -3.87
C PHE A 56 -2.75 11.22 -3.84
N GLY A 57 -2.76 11.93 -4.97
CA GLY A 57 -2.24 13.28 -5.06
C GLY A 57 -0.75 13.36 -4.79
N LYS A 58 -0.36 14.27 -3.92
CA LYS A 58 1.06 14.48 -3.61
C LYS A 58 1.71 13.26 -2.96
N ALA A 59 0.95 12.52 -2.16
CA ALA A 59 1.47 11.28 -1.56
C ALA A 59 1.77 10.24 -2.64
N ALA A 60 0.94 10.16 -3.67
CA ALA A 60 1.16 9.26 -4.79
C ALA A 60 2.42 9.61 -5.57
N GLU A 61 2.62 10.88 -5.85
CA GLU A 61 3.80 11.35 -6.57
C GLU A 61 5.08 11.14 -5.75
N PHE A 62 4.99 11.37 -4.45
CA PHE A 62 6.12 11.12 -3.54
C PHE A 62 6.50 9.64 -3.52
N ALA A 63 5.51 8.76 -3.42
CA ALA A 63 5.79 7.31 -3.38
C ALA A 63 6.43 6.84 -4.69
N GLU A 64 5.90 7.28 -5.82
CA GLU A 64 6.46 6.92 -7.12
C GLU A 64 7.91 7.37 -7.25
N LYS A 65 8.21 8.57 -6.77
CA LYS A 65 9.53 9.17 -6.94
C LYS A 65 10.58 8.58 -5.98
N TYR A 66 10.19 8.27 -4.75
CA TYR A 66 11.15 7.94 -3.70
C TYR A 66 11.06 6.51 -3.17
N PHE A 67 9.95 5.81 -3.39
CA PHE A 67 9.79 4.45 -2.92
C PHE A 67 10.21 3.45 -3.99
N ALA A 68 10.72 2.30 -3.54
CA ALA A 68 11.17 1.24 -4.43
C ALA A 68 11.01 -0.10 -3.74
N GLN A 69 11.07 -1.16 -4.52
CA GLN A 69 11.01 -2.52 -4.01
C GLN A 69 12.04 -2.74 -2.90
N GLY A 70 11.61 -3.32 -1.81
CA GLY A 70 12.48 -3.65 -0.68
C GLY A 70 12.66 -2.52 0.34
N LEU A 71 12.23 -1.30 0.02
CA LEU A 71 12.35 -0.18 0.94
C LEU A 71 11.36 -0.33 2.08
N ARG A 72 11.81 -0.09 3.30
CA ARG A 72 10.93 -0.11 4.47
C ARG A 72 10.33 1.27 4.70
N VAL A 73 9.01 1.29 4.84
CA VAL A 73 8.27 2.54 5.03
C VAL A 73 7.31 2.40 6.18
N LEU A 74 6.97 3.54 6.77
CA LEU A 74 5.93 3.65 7.81
C LEU A 74 4.76 4.40 7.20
N VAL A 75 3.58 3.80 7.24
CA VAL A 75 2.39 4.42 6.67
C VAL A 75 1.29 4.53 7.72
N THR A 76 0.52 5.58 7.60
CA THR A 76 -0.68 5.81 8.40
C THR A 76 -1.82 6.05 7.44
N GLY A 77 -2.95 5.41 7.70
CA GLY A 77 -4.11 5.56 6.84
C GLY A 77 -5.34 4.93 7.42
N ARG A 78 -6.28 4.62 6.55
CA ARG A 78 -7.55 3.98 6.94
C ARG A 78 -7.81 2.78 6.05
N ILE A 79 -8.57 1.84 6.57
CA ILE A 79 -9.00 0.67 5.80
C ILE A 79 -10.21 1.06 4.97
N GLN A 80 -10.18 0.71 3.69
CA GLN A 80 -11.32 0.86 2.81
C GLN A 80 -11.61 -0.47 2.16
N THR A 81 -12.85 -0.91 2.22
CA THR A 81 -13.29 -2.13 1.55
C THR A 81 -14.06 -1.78 0.30
N GLY A 82 -14.02 -2.70 -0.65
CA GLY A 82 -14.77 -2.54 -1.89
C GLY A 82 -15.08 -3.89 -2.48
N SER A 83 -15.69 -3.88 -3.66
CA SER A 83 -15.96 -5.12 -4.39
C SER A 83 -16.08 -4.83 -5.87
N TYR A 84 -15.84 -5.86 -6.66
CA TYR A 84 -16.09 -5.81 -8.09
C TYR A 84 -16.51 -7.20 -8.55
N THR A 85 -17.14 -7.25 -9.74
CA THR A 85 -17.55 -8.51 -10.33
C THR A 85 -16.53 -8.87 -11.41
N ASN A 86 -15.93 -10.07 -11.29
CA ASN A 86 -14.94 -10.51 -12.27
C ASN A 86 -15.63 -11.12 -13.51
N ARG A 87 -14.82 -11.66 -14.44
CA ARG A 87 -15.31 -12.20 -15.70
C ARG A 87 -16.24 -13.40 -15.51
N ASP A 88 -16.07 -14.14 -14.42
CA ASP A 88 -16.90 -15.30 -14.11
C ASP A 88 -18.16 -14.93 -13.34
N VAL A 89 -18.47 -13.64 -13.25
CA VAL A 89 -19.64 -13.08 -12.55
C VAL A 89 -19.61 -13.44 -11.06
N VAL A 90 -18.40 -13.57 -10.53
CA VAL A 90 -18.18 -13.79 -9.10
C VAL A 90 -17.79 -12.47 -8.44
N LYS A 91 -18.46 -12.15 -7.34
CA LYS A 91 -18.17 -10.92 -6.59
C LYS A 91 -16.87 -11.08 -5.81
N VAL A 92 -15.92 -10.19 -6.07
CA VAL A 92 -14.62 -10.20 -5.40
C VAL A 92 -14.55 -9.02 -4.45
N TYR A 93 -14.22 -9.29 -3.19
CA TYR A 93 -14.11 -8.25 -2.15
C TYR A 93 -12.66 -7.80 -2.03
N THR A 94 -12.47 -6.51 -1.84
CA THR A 94 -11.14 -5.93 -1.70
C THR A 94 -11.02 -5.22 -0.36
N THR A 95 -9.80 -5.21 0.18
CA THR A 95 -9.44 -4.46 1.38
C THR A 95 -8.15 -3.72 1.09
N THR A 96 -8.18 -2.40 1.22
CA THR A 96 -7.04 -1.56 0.87
C THR A 96 -6.83 -0.53 1.98
N VAL A 97 -5.57 -0.20 2.24
CA VAL A 97 -5.24 0.91 3.13
C VAL A 97 -5.09 2.17 2.29
N ILE A 98 -5.92 3.16 2.56
CA ILE A 98 -5.82 4.47 1.92
C ILE A 98 -4.83 5.30 2.72
N ILE A 99 -3.75 5.71 2.07
CA ILE A 99 -2.62 6.35 2.73
C ILE A 99 -2.96 7.80 3.08
N GLU A 100 -2.76 8.17 4.33
CA GLU A 100 -2.86 9.55 4.81
C GLU A 100 -1.49 10.15 5.00
N GLU A 101 -0.55 9.38 5.57
CA GLU A 101 0.82 9.80 5.76
C GLU A 101 1.76 8.64 5.46
N GLN A 102 2.95 8.94 4.96
CA GLN A 102 3.95 7.93 4.66
C GLN A 102 5.33 8.52 4.86
N GLU A 103 6.26 7.72 5.37
CA GLU A 103 7.62 8.17 5.59
C GLU A 103 8.59 6.99 5.55
N PHE A 104 9.86 7.32 5.39
CA PHE A 104 10.90 6.29 5.35
C PHE A 104 11.09 5.70 6.75
N ALA A 105 11.22 4.39 6.82
CA ALA A 105 11.51 3.69 8.07
C ALA A 105 12.91 3.06 8.07
N ASP A 106 13.60 3.06 6.91
CA ASP A 106 14.98 2.61 6.82
C ASP A 106 15.92 3.74 7.17
N SER A 107 17.02 3.38 7.84
CA SER A 107 18.07 4.34 8.13
C SER A 107 18.77 4.75 6.85
N LYS A 108 18.96 6.04 6.65
CA LYS A 108 19.82 6.53 5.59
C LYS A 108 21.25 6.48 6.06
N LYS A 109 22.06 5.87 5.26
CA LYS A 109 23.48 5.89 5.47
C LYS A 109 24.14 6.81 4.45
#